data_459b717c7724bbe984bae28f63b92739
#
_entry.id   459b717c7724bbe984bae28f63b92739
#
_cell.length_a   1.000
_cell.length_b   1.000
_cell.length_c   1.000
_cell.angle_alpha   90.00
_cell.angle_beta   90.00
_cell.angle_gamma   90.00
#
_symmetry.space_group_name_H-M   'P 1'
#
loop_
_entity.id
_entity.type
_entity.pdbx_description
1 polymer ?
#
loop_
_entity_poly.entity_id
_entity_poly.type
_entity_poly.pdbx_seq_one_letter_code
_entity_poly.pdbx_strand_id
1 'polypeptide(L)'
;MKIILDKSLEALGVKHVVIGIAKNVDPNAELTPAFLQKQKEVEEWALQCNIDEVIQHPFIQGYIELMQKVGRSIKKNPPTIPAFIRNIQHRGSMPHINSIVDIYNVETLKSFLAIGGHDLDKIQEPLLFTVSQKEDTFLPICSTPKHVAETDYLYRDSQGILAWMGVRDGENYKFNDTTKNAIFIIQGNGNTPVEDRVEALHRIEHDLRECMPALEFETIIVDAE
;
A
#
# COMPACT_ATOMS: atom_id res chain seq x y z
N MET A 1 -17.51 8.34 -0.58
CA MET A 1 -17.01 7.58 -1.74
C MET A 1 -17.58 6.16 -1.71
N LYS A 2 -18.04 5.66 -2.85
CA LYS A 2 -18.53 4.27 -2.97
C LYS A 2 -17.35 3.33 -3.20
N ILE A 3 -17.20 2.33 -2.30
CA ILE A 3 -16.13 1.33 -2.35
C ILE A 3 -16.78 -0.04 -2.39
N ILE A 4 -16.30 -0.91 -3.26
CA ILE A 4 -16.85 -2.25 -3.47
C ILE A 4 -15.70 -3.26 -3.37
N LEU A 5 -15.87 -4.26 -2.53
CA LEU A 5 -14.99 -5.42 -2.45
C LEU A 5 -15.71 -6.63 -3.07
N ASP A 6 -15.27 -7.04 -4.26
CA ASP A 6 -15.88 -8.12 -5.02
C ASP A 6 -15.65 -9.48 -4.33
N LYS A 7 -16.70 -10.29 -4.24
CA LYS A 7 -16.65 -11.66 -3.69
C LYS A 7 -15.61 -12.57 -4.32
N SER A 8 -15.22 -12.31 -5.57
CA SER A 8 -14.15 -13.08 -6.23
C SER A 8 -12.85 -13.10 -5.42
N LEU A 9 -12.63 -12.08 -4.58
CA LEU A 9 -11.43 -11.97 -3.75
C LEU A 9 -11.46 -12.83 -2.48
N GLU A 10 -12.64 -13.33 -2.06
CA GLU A 10 -12.73 -14.26 -0.93
C GLU A 10 -11.96 -15.57 -1.20
N ALA A 11 -11.98 -16.05 -2.45
CA ALA A 11 -11.20 -17.22 -2.86
C ALA A 11 -9.69 -17.03 -2.70
N LEU A 12 -9.23 -15.77 -2.77
CA LEU A 12 -7.84 -15.39 -2.52
C LEU A 12 -7.51 -15.20 -1.04
N GLY A 13 -8.52 -15.24 -0.16
CA GLY A 13 -8.39 -15.00 1.28
C GLY A 13 -8.56 -13.52 1.69
N VAL A 14 -9.01 -12.66 0.79
CA VAL A 14 -9.29 -11.25 1.06
C VAL A 14 -10.79 -11.08 1.32
N LYS A 15 -11.17 -10.97 2.59
CA LYS A 15 -12.56 -10.80 3.03
C LYS A 15 -12.88 -9.35 3.40
N HIS A 16 -11.86 -8.59 3.79
CA HIS A 16 -11.97 -7.21 4.24
C HIS A 16 -10.82 -6.40 3.68
N VAL A 17 -11.07 -5.14 3.37
CA VAL A 17 -10.04 -4.14 3.08
C VAL A 17 -10.18 -3.01 4.10
N VAL A 18 -9.07 -2.56 4.66
CA VAL A 18 -9.04 -1.44 5.61
C VAL A 18 -8.49 -0.22 4.88
N ILE A 19 -9.23 0.89 4.96
CA ILE A 19 -8.99 2.11 4.19
C ILE A 19 -8.93 3.30 5.12
N GLY A 20 -7.90 4.13 4.97
CA GLY A 20 -7.79 5.45 5.58
C GLY A 20 -8.07 6.54 4.55
N ILE A 21 -8.96 7.46 4.85
CA ILE A 21 -9.20 8.66 4.04
C ILE A 21 -8.68 9.86 4.83
N ALA A 22 -7.73 10.57 4.23
CA ALA A 22 -7.12 11.76 4.81
C ALA A 22 -7.42 12.99 3.95
N LYS A 23 -7.88 14.07 4.60
CA LYS A 23 -8.07 15.38 3.95
C LYS A 23 -7.12 16.40 4.53
N ASN A 24 -6.85 17.46 3.78
CA ASN A 24 -5.91 18.51 4.13
C ASN A 24 -4.48 17.99 4.33
N VAL A 25 -4.09 17.01 3.52
CA VAL A 25 -2.69 16.56 3.48
C VAL A 25 -1.81 17.55 2.72
N ASP A 26 -0.53 17.56 3.05
CA ASP A 26 0.48 18.34 2.35
C ASP A 26 1.71 17.48 2.07
N PRO A 27 1.95 17.11 0.80
CA PRO A 27 3.13 16.33 0.41
C PRO A 27 4.47 17.01 0.74
N ASN A 28 4.45 18.33 0.91
CA ASN A 28 5.63 19.14 1.21
C ASN A 28 5.73 19.53 2.70
N ALA A 29 4.88 18.97 3.56
CA ALA A 29 4.94 19.23 4.99
C ALA A 29 6.32 18.87 5.56
N GLU A 30 6.83 19.67 6.48
CA GLU A 30 8.04 19.35 7.20
C GLU A 30 7.79 18.19 8.16
N LEU A 31 8.63 17.16 8.07
CA LEU A 31 8.57 16.01 8.97
C LEU A 31 9.10 16.40 10.35
N THR A 32 8.37 16.02 11.39
CA THR A 32 8.77 16.35 12.78
C THR A 32 10.07 15.65 13.17
N PRO A 33 10.86 16.22 14.11
CA PRO A 33 12.06 15.53 14.63
C PRO A 33 11.75 14.15 15.21
N ALA A 34 10.59 13.97 15.83
CA ALA A 34 10.14 12.68 16.37
C ALA A 34 9.91 11.65 15.24
N PHE A 35 9.27 12.05 14.15
CA PHE A 35 9.09 11.16 13.01
C PHE A 35 10.41 10.84 12.30
N LEU A 36 11.30 11.84 12.11
CA LEU A 36 12.63 11.62 11.51
C LEU A 36 13.47 10.64 12.33
N GLN A 37 13.38 10.68 13.66
CA GLN A 37 14.04 9.69 14.52
C GLN A 37 13.46 8.29 14.33
N LYS A 38 12.13 8.17 14.27
CA LYS A 38 11.42 6.91 13.98
C LYS A 38 11.81 6.34 12.61
N GLN A 39 11.88 7.19 11.58
CA GLN A 39 12.30 6.80 10.23
C GLN A 39 13.73 6.27 10.24
N LYS A 40 14.65 6.95 10.93
CA LYS A 40 16.04 6.54 11.07
C LYS A 40 16.16 5.16 11.73
N GLU A 41 15.45 4.92 12.82
CA GLU A 41 15.45 3.63 13.52
C GLU A 41 14.96 2.49 12.61
N VAL A 42 13.91 2.73 11.82
CA VAL A 42 13.38 1.77 10.85
C VAL A 42 14.37 1.53 9.70
N GLU A 43 15.04 2.57 9.22
CA GLU A 43 16.08 2.47 8.20
C GLU A 43 17.27 1.64 8.71
N GLU A 44 17.77 1.93 9.90
CA GLU A 44 18.88 1.19 10.53
C GLU A 44 18.53 -0.28 10.71
N TRP A 45 17.31 -0.59 11.15
CA TRP A 45 16.82 -1.96 11.23
C TRP A 45 16.78 -2.62 9.84
N ALA A 46 16.18 -1.95 8.83
CA ALA A 46 16.06 -2.50 7.48
C ALA A 46 17.41 -2.76 6.81
N LEU A 47 18.42 -1.92 7.08
CA LEU A 47 19.79 -2.10 6.59
C LEU A 47 20.48 -3.34 7.15
N GLN A 48 20.12 -3.76 8.36
CA GLN A 48 20.81 -4.83 9.10
C GLN A 48 20.01 -6.14 9.17
N CYS A 49 18.69 -6.10 8.94
CA CYS A 49 17.84 -7.26 9.12
C CYS A 49 18.15 -8.38 8.11
N ASN A 50 17.93 -9.61 8.53
CA ASN A 50 17.99 -10.78 7.67
C ASN A 50 16.65 -10.94 6.92
N ILE A 51 16.69 -10.76 5.61
CA ILE A 51 15.47 -10.86 4.77
C ILE A 51 14.84 -12.26 4.82
N ASP A 52 15.64 -13.31 4.95
CA ASP A 52 15.13 -14.67 5.03
C ASP A 52 14.31 -14.90 6.31
N GLU A 53 14.66 -14.24 7.42
CA GLU A 53 13.85 -14.23 8.64
C GLU A 53 12.57 -13.40 8.45
N VAL A 54 12.64 -12.24 7.81
CA VAL A 54 11.48 -11.42 7.49
C VAL A 54 10.48 -12.19 6.63
N ILE A 55 10.95 -12.95 5.65
CA ILE A 55 10.10 -13.79 4.81
C ILE A 55 9.31 -14.82 5.61
N GLN A 56 9.83 -15.31 6.76
CA GLN A 56 9.12 -16.26 7.62
C GLN A 56 7.99 -15.62 8.46
N HIS A 57 7.89 -14.30 8.50
CA HIS A 57 6.82 -13.63 9.24
C HIS A 57 5.44 -14.05 8.71
N PRO A 58 4.45 -14.38 9.58
CA PRO A 58 3.14 -14.87 9.14
C PRO A 58 2.43 -13.98 8.12
N PHE A 59 2.51 -12.65 8.28
CA PHE A 59 1.91 -11.71 7.33
C PHE A 59 2.54 -11.79 5.94
N ILE A 60 3.87 -11.93 5.88
CA ILE A 60 4.59 -12.07 4.62
C ILE A 60 4.26 -13.40 3.95
N GLN A 61 4.15 -14.48 4.73
CA GLN A 61 3.71 -15.78 4.22
C GLN A 61 2.30 -15.70 3.62
N GLY A 62 1.38 -14.96 4.25
CA GLY A 62 0.05 -14.73 3.71
C GLY A 62 0.05 -14.00 2.35
N TYR A 63 0.94 -13.02 2.14
CA TYR A 63 1.12 -12.40 0.82
C TYR A 63 1.70 -13.37 -0.21
N ILE A 64 2.65 -14.22 0.19
CA ILE A 64 3.22 -15.27 -0.68
C ILE A 64 2.12 -16.25 -1.12
N GLU A 65 1.29 -16.73 -0.20
CA GLU A 65 0.16 -17.61 -0.50
C GLU A 65 -0.83 -16.98 -1.47
N LEU A 66 -1.17 -15.69 -1.26
CA LEU A 66 -2.03 -14.94 -2.17
C LEU A 66 -1.42 -14.87 -3.57
N MET A 67 -0.13 -14.53 -3.68
CA MET A 67 0.57 -14.47 -4.97
C MET A 67 0.62 -15.84 -5.67
N GLN A 68 0.78 -16.92 -4.92
CA GLN A 68 0.74 -18.30 -5.47
C GLN A 68 -0.64 -18.65 -6.00
N LYS A 69 -1.72 -18.28 -5.29
CA LYS A 69 -3.10 -18.49 -5.72
C LYS A 69 -3.43 -17.85 -7.06
N VAL A 70 -2.86 -16.66 -7.34
CA VAL A 70 -3.00 -15.98 -8.64
C VAL A 70 -1.92 -16.39 -9.66
N GLY A 71 -1.12 -17.42 -9.37
CA GLY A 71 -0.12 -17.96 -10.29
C GLY A 71 1.11 -17.08 -10.51
N ARG A 72 1.38 -16.12 -9.64
CA ARG A 72 2.55 -15.24 -9.75
C ARG A 72 3.84 -15.94 -9.37
N SER A 73 4.89 -15.65 -10.11
CA SER A 73 6.25 -16.02 -9.75
C SER A 73 6.80 -15.10 -8.66
N ILE A 74 6.96 -15.60 -7.45
CA ILE A 74 7.56 -14.88 -6.31
C ILE A 74 8.99 -14.43 -6.62
N LYS A 75 9.72 -15.18 -7.44
CA LYS A 75 11.08 -14.80 -7.86
C LYS A 75 11.07 -13.53 -8.72
N LYS A 76 10.07 -13.36 -9.58
CA LYS A 76 9.94 -12.15 -10.46
C LYS A 76 9.25 -11.01 -9.74
N ASN A 77 8.30 -11.32 -8.87
CA ASN A 77 7.50 -10.36 -8.12
C ASN A 77 7.54 -10.76 -6.62
N PRO A 78 8.61 -10.41 -5.88
CA PRO A 78 8.69 -10.70 -4.45
C PRO A 78 7.64 -9.87 -3.68
N PRO A 79 7.19 -10.32 -2.49
CA PRO A 79 6.32 -9.53 -1.63
C PRO A 79 6.88 -8.13 -1.36
N THR A 80 5.99 -7.16 -1.19
CA THR A 80 6.34 -5.72 -1.07
C THR A 80 7.41 -5.46 -0.02
N ILE A 81 7.26 -5.99 1.19
CA ILE A 81 8.16 -5.69 2.31
C ILE A 81 9.58 -6.25 2.08
N PRO A 82 9.79 -7.54 1.77
CA PRO A 82 11.12 -8.04 1.42
C PRO A 82 11.74 -7.34 0.21
N ALA A 83 10.95 -6.94 -0.78
CA ALA A 83 11.43 -6.18 -1.93
C ALA A 83 11.90 -4.77 -1.51
N PHE A 84 11.15 -4.12 -0.64
CA PHE A 84 11.48 -2.80 -0.12
C PHE A 84 12.76 -2.82 0.73
N ILE A 85 12.90 -3.80 1.63
CA ILE A 85 14.12 -4.00 2.43
C ILE A 85 15.33 -4.22 1.52
N ARG A 86 15.24 -5.09 0.50
CA ARG A 86 16.33 -5.27 -0.48
C ARG A 86 16.73 -3.98 -1.17
N ASN A 87 15.74 -3.15 -1.53
CA ASN A 87 16.00 -1.86 -2.15
C ASN A 87 16.77 -0.93 -1.19
N ILE A 88 16.36 -0.84 0.08
CA ILE A 88 17.05 -0.05 1.12
C ILE A 88 18.48 -0.55 1.30
N GLN A 89 18.68 -1.86 1.46
CA GLN A 89 20.02 -2.46 1.62
C GLN A 89 20.92 -2.22 0.41
N HIS A 90 20.36 -2.26 -0.80
CA HIS A 90 21.09 -1.99 -2.04
C HIS A 90 21.48 -0.52 -2.18
N ARG A 91 20.60 0.41 -1.78
CA ARG A 91 20.82 1.85 -1.89
C ARG A 91 21.62 2.44 -0.73
N GLY A 92 21.63 1.74 0.41
CA GLY A 92 22.21 2.23 1.67
C GLY A 92 21.32 3.23 2.43
N SER A 93 20.09 3.46 1.98
CA SER A 93 19.12 4.36 2.64
C SER A 93 17.69 4.11 2.18
N MET A 94 16.71 4.52 3.00
CA MET A 94 15.31 4.62 2.56
C MET A 94 15.17 5.69 1.46
N PRO A 95 14.34 5.44 0.44
CA PRO A 95 13.99 6.47 -0.53
C PRO A 95 13.17 7.57 0.14
N HIS A 96 13.47 8.82 -0.16
CA HIS A 96 12.60 9.96 0.14
C HIS A 96 11.79 10.29 -1.12
N ILE A 97 10.47 10.37 -0.98
CA ILE A 97 9.54 10.69 -2.08
C ILE A 97 8.81 12.00 -1.76
N ASN A 98 8.03 12.02 -0.69
CA ASN A 98 7.36 13.16 -0.08
C ASN A 98 6.89 12.75 1.33
N SER A 99 6.47 13.71 2.13
CA SER A 99 6.11 13.48 3.55
C SER A 99 5.04 12.40 3.73
N ILE A 100 4.04 12.36 2.86
CA ILE A 100 2.95 11.37 2.95
C ILE A 100 3.47 9.96 2.68
N VAL A 101 4.25 9.81 1.60
CA VAL A 101 4.82 8.51 1.20
C VAL A 101 5.83 8.01 2.22
N ASP A 102 6.67 8.88 2.74
CA ASP A 102 7.67 8.52 3.75
C ASP A 102 7.01 8.01 5.03
N ILE A 103 5.89 8.64 5.45
CA ILE A 103 5.13 8.24 6.65
C ILE A 103 4.56 6.82 6.47
N TYR A 104 3.83 6.52 5.40
CA TYR A 104 3.29 5.18 5.27
C TYR A 104 4.33 4.12 4.90
N ASN A 105 5.45 4.49 4.29
CA ASN A 105 6.56 3.58 4.04
C ASN A 105 7.24 3.12 5.35
N VAL A 106 7.40 4.02 6.31
CA VAL A 106 7.88 3.66 7.66
C VAL A 106 6.92 2.68 8.32
N GLU A 107 5.61 2.95 8.25
CA GLU A 107 4.60 2.04 8.82
C GLU A 107 4.55 0.69 8.08
N THR A 108 4.71 0.66 6.75
CA THR A 108 4.82 -0.56 5.96
C THR A 108 5.92 -1.49 6.49
N LEU A 109 7.10 -0.95 6.79
CA LEU A 109 8.22 -1.73 7.33
C LEU A 109 7.99 -2.16 8.78
N LYS A 110 7.35 -1.32 9.60
CA LYS A 110 7.08 -1.61 11.02
C LYS A 110 6.01 -2.67 11.22
N SER A 111 4.95 -2.61 10.43
CA SER A 111 3.80 -3.50 10.55
C SER A 111 3.88 -4.78 9.72
N PHE A 112 4.81 -4.86 8.77
CA PHE A 112 4.84 -5.89 7.72
C PHE A 112 3.55 -5.97 6.89
N LEU A 113 2.81 -4.87 6.81
CA LEU A 113 1.61 -4.74 5.98
C LEU A 113 1.94 -4.02 4.67
N ALA A 114 1.44 -4.55 3.55
CA ALA A 114 1.53 -3.85 2.28
C ALA A 114 0.51 -2.70 2.27
N ILE A 115 1.00 -1.47 2.30
CA ILE A 115 0.21 -0.25 2.34
C ILE A 115 0.39 0.50 1.02
N GLY A 116 -0.71 0.78 0.33
CA GLY A 116 -0.75 1.64 -0.85
C GLY A 116 -1.31 3.02 -0.51
N GLY A 117 -0.88 4.03 -1.24
CA GLY A 117 -1.39 5.39 -1.08
C GLY A 117 -1.62 6.07 -2.42
N HIS A 118 -2.77 6.75 -2.56
CA HIS A 118 -3.16 7.43 -3.79
C HIS A 118 -3.75 8.81 -3.52
N ASP A 119 -3.66 9.67 -4.53
CA ASP A 119 -4.36 10.96 -4.58
C ASP A 119 -5.87 10.71 -4.74
N LEU A 120 -6.62 10.98 -3.67
CA LEU A 120 -8.05 10.71 -3.61
C LEU A 120 -8.84 11.50 -4.66
N ASP A 121 -8.39 12.74 -4.98
CA ASP A 121 -9.08 13.62 -5.91
C ASP A 121 -9.01 13.14 -7.37
N LYS A 122 -8.14 12.18 -7.66
CA LYS A 122 -8.02 11.56 -8.99
C LYS A 122 -8.90 10.32 -9.17
N ILE A 123 -9.50 9.82 -8.09
CA ILE A 123 -10.30 8.59 -8.12
C ILE A 123 -11.73 8.90 -8.54
N GLN A 124 -12.22 8.15 -9.53
CA GLN A 124 -13.62 8.21 -9.99
C GLN A 124 -14.41 7.04 -9.43
N GLU A 125 -15.49 7.34 -8.69
CA GLU A 125 -16.33 6.28 -8.08
C GLU A 125 -16.99 5.35 -9.13
N PRO A 126 -17.20 4.07 -8.79
CA PRO A 126 -16.80 3.38 -7.55
C PRO A 126 -15.34 2.95 -7.57
N LEU A 127 -14.70 2.91 -6.38
CA LEU A 127 -13.44 2.18 -6.19
C LEU A 127 -13.75 0.70 -6.02
N LEU A 128 -13.30 -0.12 -6.96
CA LEU A 128 -13.61 -1.55 -7.02
C LEU A 128 -12.35 -2.39 -6.78
N PHE A 129 -12.36 -3.22 -5.74
CA PHE A 129 -11.38 -4.28 -5.50
C PHE A 129 -11.88 -5.56 -6.16
N THR A 130 -11.11 -6.12 -7.09
CA THR A 130 -11.55 -7.25 -7.93
C THR A 130 -10.37 -8.00 -8.51
N VAL A 131 -10.65 -8.98 -9.35
CA VAL A 131 -9.65 -9.66 -10.18
C VAL A 131 -9.60 -9.02 -11.58
N SER A 132 -8.41 -9.08 -12.18
CA SER A 132 -8.17 -8.57 -13.54
C SER A 132 -8.89 -9.40 -14.60
N GLN A 133 -9.16 -8.74 -15.72
CA GLN A 133 -9.69 -9.33 -16.95
C GLN A 133 -8.58 -9.50 -18.00
N LYS A 134 -8.83 -10.32 -19.00
CA LYS A 134 -7.87 -10.68 -20.04
C LYS A 134 -7.25 -9.47 -20.76
N GLU A 135 -8.04 -8.42 -21.00
CA GLU A 135 -7.60 -7.25 -21.77
C GLU A 135 -7.08 -6.10 -20.88
N ASP A 136 -6.96 -6.33 -19.56
CA ASP A 136 -6.55 -5.29 -18.63
C ASP A 136 -5.10 -4.88 -18.87
N THR A 137 -4.92 -3.56 -19.00
CA THR A 137 -3.63 -2.91 -19.07
C THR A 137 -3.60 -1.70 -18.14
N PHE A 138 -2.44 -1.32 -17.66
CA PHE A 138 -2.29 -0.10 -16.86
C PHE A 138 -0.90 0.50 -17.03
N LEU A 139 -0.72 1.74 -16.61
CA LEU A 139 0.54 2.44 -16.58
C LEU A 139 1.10 2.44 -15.15
N PRO A 140 2.08 1.57 -14.80
CA PRO A 140 2.72 1.61 -13.49
C PRO A 140 3.54 2.88 -13.30
N ILE A 141 3.70 3.34 -12.05
CA ILE A 141 4.56 4.48 -11.68
C ILE A 141 5.97 4.27 -12.26
N CYS A 142 6.49 5.29 -12.94
CA CYS A 142 7.82 5.31 -13.55
C CYS A 142 8.09 4.14 -14.50
N SER A 143 7.08 3.72 -15.28
CA SER A 143 7.20 2.58 -16.20
C SER A 143 6.47 2.83 -17.52
N THR A 144 6.45 1.82 -18.38
CA THR A 144 5.63 1.77 -19.60
C THR A 144 4.37 0.97 -19.35
N PRO A 145 3.31 1.15 -20.18
CA PRO A 145 2.09 0.35 -20.07
C PRO A 145 2.38 -1.15 -19.98
N LYS A 146 1.68 -1.83 -19.07
CA LYS A 146 1.80 -3.26 -18.79
C LYS A 146 0.46 -3.93 -19.00
N HIS A 147 0.50 -5.13 -19.56
CA HIS A 147 -0.62 -6.05 -19.52
C HIS A 147 -0.68 -6.71 -18.14
N VAL A 148 -1.88 -6.79 -17.56
CA VAL A 148 -2.11 -7.45 -16.27
C VAL A 148 -2.50 -8.91 -16.55
N ALA A 149 -1.91 -9.84 -15.79
CA ALA A 149 -2.27 -11.25 -15.92
C ALA A 149 -3.76 -11.44 -15.54
N GLU A 150 -4.48 -12.25 -16.32
CA GLU A 150 -5.90 -12.56 -16.06
C GLU A 150 -6.08 -13.21 -14.69
N THR A 151 -7.17 -12.90 -14.00
CA THR A 151 -7.52 -13.38 -12.65
C THR A 151 -6.54 -12.96 -11.54
N ASP A 152 -5.69 -12.00 -11.79
CA ASP A 152 -4.79 -11.44 -10.78
C ASP A 152 -5.50 -10.35 -9.95
N TYR A 153 -5.00 -10.08 -8.75
CA TYR A 153 -5.63 -9.17 -7.82
C TYR A 153 -5.25 -7.70 -8.12
N LEU A 154 -6.25 -6.85 -8.22
CA LEU A 154 -6.09 -5.41 -8.42
C LEU A 154 -7.23 -4.61 -7.77
N TYR A 155 -7.07 -3.29 -7.74
CA TYR A 155 -8.20 -2.39 -7.57
C TYR A 155 -8.18 -1.27 -8.61
N ARG A 156 -9.38 -0.85 -8.98
CA ARG A 156 -9.62 0.04 -10.11
C ARG A 156 -10.80 0.96 -9.86
N ASP A 157 -10.88 2.01 -10.64
CA ASP A 157 -12.07 2.85 -10.77
C ASP A 157 -12.64 2.80 -12.20
N SER A 158 -13.53 3.73 -12.54
CA SER A 158 -14.11 3.81 -13.89
C SER A 158 -13.12 4.28 -14.96
N GLN A 159 -11.96 4.85 -14.59
CA GLN A 159 -10.94 5.36 -15.50
C GLN A 159 -9.77 4.39 -15.70
N GLY A 160 -9.55 3.46 -14.78
CA GLY A 160 -8.46 2.52 -14.93
C GLY A 160 -8.05 1.80 -13.65
N ILE A 161 -6.91 1.14 -13.70
CA ILE A 161 -6.34 0.39 -12.58
C ILE A 161 -5.49 1.32 -11.72
N LEU A 162 -5.86 1.43 -10.42
CA LEU A 162 -5.10 2.19 -9.43
C LEU A 162 -3.86 1.42 -9.00
N ALA A 163 -3.99 0.12 -8.78
CA ALA A 163 -2.86 -0.72 -8.43
C ALA A 163 -3.05 -2.18 -8.85
N TRP A 164 -1.98 -2.77 -9.33
CA TRP A 164 -1.81 -4.21 -9.45
C TRP A 164 -1.10 -4.71 -8.20
N MET A 165 -1.86 -5.37 -7.36
CA MET A 165 -1.50 -5.68 -5.99
C MET A 165 -0.18 -6.43 -5.84
N GLY A 166 0.72 -5.86 -5.02
CA GLY A 166 2.06 -6.41 -4.81
C GLY A 166 2.98 -6.34 -6.03
N VAL A 167 2.58 -5.64 -7.11
CA VAL A 167 3.43 -5.36 -8.26
C VAL A 167 3.79 -3.88 -8.29
N ARG A 168 2.82 -2.99 -8.53
CA ARG A 168 3.03 -1.55 -8.53
C ARG A 168 1.72 -0.75 -8.57
N ASP A 169 1.79 0.48 -8.09
CA ASP A 169 0.71 1.45 -8.19
C ASP A 169 0.68 2.13 -9.55
N GLY A 170 -0.49 2.66 -9.93
CA GLY A 170 -0.74 3.33 -11.20
C GLY A 170 -0.23 4.77 -11.22
N GLU A 171 0.43 5.16 -12.31
CA GLU A 171 0.99 6.50 -12.52
C GLU A 171 -0.04 7.63 -12.36
N ASN A 172 -1.28 7.39 -12.82
CA ASN A 172 -2.32 8.41 -12.86
C ASN A 172 -2.86 8.78 -11.47
N TYR A 173 -2.65 7.93 -10.47
CA TYR A 173 -3.23 8.08 -9.14
C TYR A 173 -2.18 8.40 -8.05
N LYS A 174 -0.91 8.55 -8.44
CA LYS A 174 0.17 8.89 -7.51
C LYS A 174 -0.01 10.27 -6.91
N PHE A 175 0.52 10.46 -5.73
CA PHE A 175 0.66 11.78 -5.12
C PHE A 175 1.53 12.70 -5.97
N ASN A 176 1.22 13.99 -5.92
CA ASN A 176 2.02 15.07 -6.48
C ASN A 176 2.03 16.25 -5.51
N ASP A 177 2.79 17.29 -5.82
CA ASP A 177 3.01 18.46 -4.94
C ASP A 177 1.72 19.24 -4.63
N THR A 178 0.62 19.01 -5.36
CA THR A 178 -0.66 19.68 -5.17
C THR A 178 -1.72 18.80 -4.51
N THR A 179 -1.41 17.55 -4.19
CA THR A 179 -2.35 16.62 -3.54
C THR A 179 -2.84 17.21 -2.20
N LYS A 180 -4.16 17.22 -1.99
CA LYS A 180 -4.82 17.69 -0.77
C LYS A 180 -5.61 16.61 -0.05
N ASN A 181 -6.02 15.57 -0.76
CA ASN A 181 -6.74 14.46 -0.19
C ASN A 181 -6.05 13.15 -0.57
N ALA A 182 -5.90 12.26 0.39
CA ALA A 182 -5.22 10.99 0.23
C ALA A 182 -6.12 9.82 0.63
N ILE A 183 -5.92 8.68 -0.01
CA ILE A 183 -6.46 7.41 0.42
C ILE A 183 -5.30 6.45 0.70
N PHE A 184 -5.36 5.78 1.86
CA PHE A 184 -4.43 4.71 2.24
C PHE A 184 -5.19 3.39 2.22
N ILE A 185 -4.61 2.37 1.61
CA ILE A 185 -5.26 1.08 1.40
C ILE A 185 -4.39 -0.02 1.98
N ILE A 186 -4.95 -0.75 2.96
CA ILE A 186 -4.35 -1.96 3.52
C ILE A 186 -5.26 -3.13 3.18
N GLN A 187 -4.97 -3.78 2.07
CA GLN A 187 -5.78 -4.91 1.58
C GLN A 187 -5.67 -6.15 2.47
N GLY A 188 -4.52 -6.33 3.11
CA GLY A 188 -4.27 -7.51 3.91
C GLY A 188 -4.22 -8.82 3.11
N ASN A 189 -4.29 -9.93 3.84
CA ASN A 189 -4.35 -11.31 3.34
C ASN A 189 -4.98 -12.20 4.43
N GLY A 190 -5.04 -13.51 4.22
CA GLY A 190 -5.65 -14.43 5.19
C GLY A 190 -4.98 -14.47 6.57
N ASN A 191 -3.73 -14.02 6.68
CA ASN A 191 -2.94 -14.03 7.93
C ASN A 191 -2.86 -12.66 8.61
N THR A 192 -3.45 -11.60 8.02
CA THR A 192 -3.43 -10.23 8.59
C THR A 192 -4.77 -9.90 9.24
N PRO A 193 -4.89 -9.87 10.58
CA PRO A 193 -6.09 -9.45 11.28
C PRO A 193 -6.56 -8.05 10.87
N VAL A 194 -7.85 -7.80 10.93
CA VAL A 194 -8.42 -6.46 10.63
C VAL A 194 -7.90 -5.45 11.65
N GLU A 195 -7.82 -5.85 12.91
CA GLU A 195 -7.36 -5.04 14.03
C GLU A 195 -5.93 -4.50 13.80
N ASP A 196 -4.99 -5.36 13.38
CA ASP A 196 -3.61 -4.96 13.10
C ASP A 196 -3.54 -3.94 11.95
N ARG A 197 -4.41 -4.07 10.95
CA ARG A 197 -4.51 -3.14 9.83
C ARG A 197 -5.10 -1.79 10.25
N VAL A 198 -6.12 -1.81 11.11
CA VAL A 198 -6.70 -0.59 11.70
C VAL A 198 -5.67 0.12 12.58
N GLU A 199 -4.93 -0.61 13.41
CA GLU A 199 -3.87 -0.02 14.23
C GLU A 199 -2.75 0.59 13.38
N ALA A 200 -2.39 -0.03 12.26
CA ALA A 200 -1.41 0.54 11.32
C ALA A 200 -1.91 1.87 10.74
N LEU A 201 -3.19 1.97 10.36
CA LEU A 201 -3.77 3.25 9.92
C LEU A 201 -3.80 4.30 11.03
N HIS A 202 -4.10 3.93 12.28
CA HIS A 202 -4.05 4.86 13.41
C HIS A 202 -2.63 5.39 13.65
N ARG A 203 -1.58 4.56 13.45
CA ARG A 203 -0.20 5.04 13.54
C ARG A 203 0.15 5.98 12.39
N ILE A 204 -0.32 5.71 11.17
CA ILE A 204 -0.20 6.64 10.03
C ILE A 204 -0.93 7.96 10.33
N GLU A 205 -2.18 7.89 10.81
CA GLU A 205 -2.95 9.07 11.20
C GLU A 205 -2.20 9.91 12.23
N HIS A 206 -1.66 9.27 13.27
CA HIS A 206 -0.89 9.95 14.31
C HIS A 206 0.31 10.71 13.71
N ASP A 207 1.15 10.02 12.94
CA ASP A 207 2.35 10.60 12.34
C ASP A 207 2.00 11.72 11.33
N LEU A 208 0.91 11.57 10.57
CA LEU A 208 0.40 12.61 9.68
C LEU A 208 -0.07 13.84 10.45
N ARG A 209 -0.82 13.67 11.57
CA ARG A 209 -1.31 14.77 12.41
C ARG A 209 -0.18 15.57 13.05
N GLU A 210 0.89 14.90 13.46
CA GLU A 210 2.08 15.56 14.00
C GLU A 210 2.75 16.49 12.97
N CYS A 211 2.71 16.14 11.69
CA CYS A 211 3.28 16.92 10.60
C CYS A 211 2.28 17.89 9.95
N MET A 212 0.99 17.57 10.01
CA MET A 212 -0.12 18.25 9.32
C MET A 212 -1.28 18.50 10.29
N PRO A 213 -1.24 19.53 11.16
CA PRO A 213 -2.23 19.72 12.23
C PRO A 213 -3.68 19.93 11.77
N ALA A 214 -3.90 20.32 10.51
CA ALA A 214 -5.23 20.51 9.92
C ALA A 214 -5.81 19.20 9.32
N LEU A 215 -5.12 18.08 9.47
CA LEU A 215 -5.54 16.78 8.93
C LEU A 215 -6.90 16.35 9.48
N GLU A 216 -7.80 15.95 8.58
CA GLU A 216 -8.97 15.14 8.89
C GLU A 216 -8.68 13.70 8.46
N PHE A 217 -9.05 12.72 9.29
CA PHE A 217 -8.80 11.32 8.97
C PHE A 217 -9.98 10.44 9.37
N GLU A 218 -10.35 9.52 8.48
CA GLU A 218 -11.42 8.55 8.69
C GLU A 218 -10.91 7.15 8.32
N THR A 219 -11.18 6.16 9.18
CA THR A 219 -10.90 4.74 8.91
C THR A 219 -12.17 4.01 8.54
N ILE A 220 -12.14 3.27 7.43
CA ILE A 220 -13.27 2.50 6.90
C ILE A 220 -12.84 1.03 6.76
N ILE A 221 -13.72 0.12 7.18
CA ILE A 221 -13.58 -1.32 6.90
C ILE A 221 -14.62 -1.67 5.85
N VAL A 222 -14.19 -2.28 4.76
CA VAL A 222 -15.04 -2.70 3.65
C VAL A 222 -15.06 -4.22 3.61
N ASP A 223 -16.25 -4.78 3.69
CA ASP A 223 -16.50 -6.22 3.61
C ASP A 223 -16.82 -6.63 2.17
N ALA A 224 -16.56 -7.91 1.84
CA ALA A 224 -16.92 -8.45 0.54
C ALA A 224 -18.45 -8.53 0.37
N GLU A 225 -18.96 -7.99 -0.75
CA GLU A 225 -20.39 -7.98 -1.11
C GLU A 225 -20.73 -9.06 -2.17
#